data_ebffb009a8bef6e66b18ee60a9b4f626
#
_entry.id   ebffb009a8bef6e66b18ee60a9b4f626
#
_cell.length_a   1.000
_cell.length_b   1.000
_cell.length_c   1.000
_cell.angle_alpha   90.00
_cell.angle_beta   90.00
_cell.angle_gamma   90.00
#
_symmetry.space_group_name_H-M   'P 1'
#
loop_
_entity.id
_entity.type
_entity.pdbx_description
1 polymer ?
#
loop_
_entity_poly.entity_id
_entity_poly.type
_entity_poly.pdbx_seq_one_letter_code
_entity_poly.pdbx_strand_id
1 'polypeptide(L)'
;MEQSYNYEEELMIKIAWYYYIENLTQQEIAKLLGINRIKILRLLDKAKENGLITFQIRNSSTRRLNMEKEFKDLFHLNDVLIIPSPPSGDSLNDSLAQAASMYINQRIKDNSYINMGYGDTPSRILNYLAQRSESPINVVSLTGGVNYYLPNAQSSIFNARLHLIPSPLILSSSSIMEELKKENDIQRIANMALISDFTVMGIGSMDTSAATIIKNAILTPDDYLFLQKQGAVGDILSHFIDIHGHLIDSDLEKRLMSPPLTKIEKFNNVVGVAGGPHKVEAIYATLMGNYLDVLITDENTAATILELYHSKQ
;
A
#
# COMPACT_ATOMS: atom_id res chain seq x y z
N MET A 1 28.61 39.49 -31.73
CA MET A 1 27.23 39.60 -31.19
C MET A 1 27.41 39.92 -29.70
N GLU A 2 27.14 41.19 -29.33
CA GLU A 2 27.10 41.59 -27.93
C GLU A 2 25.93 40.88 -27.24
N GLN A 3 26.23 40.01 -26.29
CA GLN A 3 25.22 39.50 -25.34
C GLN A 3 24.70 40.69 -24.55
N SER A 4 23.49 41.13 -24.79
CA SER A 4 22.83 42.14 -23.99
C SER A 4 22.78 41.59 -22.55
N TYR A 5 23.36 42.31 -21.58
CA TYR A 5 23.35 41.94 -20.18
C TYR A 5 21.92 41.78 -19.66
N ASN A 6 21.51 40.53 -19.38
CA ASN A 6 20.17 40.23 -18.87
C ASN A 6 20.19 40.21 -17.34
N TYR A 7 19.95 41.37 -16.74
CA TYR A 7 19.92 41.51 -15.27
C TYR A 7 18.98 40.57 -14.55
N GLU A 8 17.83 40.23 -15.17
CA GLU A 8 16.87 39.31 -14.58
C GLU A 8 17.41 37.87 -14.53
N GLU A 9 18.09 37.44 -15.56
CA GLU A 9 18.72 36.10 -15.64
C GLU A 9 19.85 35.97 -14.61
N GLU A 10 20.72 36.96 -14.50
CA GLU A 10 21.77 37.00 -13.46
C GLU A 10 21.20 36.98 -12.04
N LEU A 11 20.11 37.70 -11.82
CA LEU A 11 19.40 37.68 -10.54
C LEU A 11 18.78 36.30 -10.24
N MET A 12 18.20 35.63 -11.23
CA MET A 12 17.69 34.25 -11.10
C MET A 12 18.81 33.29 -10.74
N ILE A 13 19.97 33.35 -11.41
CA ILE A 13 21.13 32.51 -11.15
C ILE A 13 21.63 32.75 -9.71
N LYS A 14 21.76 33.99 -9.29
CA LYS A 14 22.21 34.36 -7.95
C LYS A 14 21.29 33.88 -6.83
N ILE A 15 19.97 34.00 -7.04
CA ILE A 15 18.96 33.53 -6.12
C ILE A 15 19.01 32.00 -6.02
N ALA A 16 19.15 31.31 -7.17
CA ALA A 16 19.28 29.87 -7.23
C ALA A 16 20.53 29.38 -6.49
N TRP A 17 21.64 30.05 -6.67
CA TRP A 17 22.89 29.75 -5.96
C TRP A 17 22.69 29.82 -4.44
N TYR A 18 22.16 30.93 -3.93
CA TYR A 18 21.90 31.09 -2.50
C TYR A 18 20.98 30.05 -1.95
N TYR A 19 19.93 29.68 -2.70
CA TYR A 19 18.92 28.72 -2.25
C TYR A 19 19.43 27.28 -2.26
N TYR A 20 20.05 26.84 -3.39
CA TYR A 20 20.40 25.43 -3.59
C TYR A 20 21.82 25.07 -3.16
N ILE A 21 22.73 26.01 -3.17
CA ILE A 21 24.16 25.76 -2.85
C ILE A 21 24.50 26.24 -1.45
N GLU A 22 24.07 27.43 -1.09
CA GLU A 22 24.33 28.00 0.25
C GLU A 22 23.24 27.66 1.26
N ASN A 23 22.17 26.96 0.85
CA ASN A 23 21.06 26.53 1.68
C ASN A 23 20.35 27.66 2.47
N LEU A 24 20.36 28.88 1.93
CA LEU A 24 19.64 29.99 2.53
C LEU A 24 18.13 29.86 2.30
N THR A 25 17.36 30.22 3.30
CA THR A 25 15.88 30.27 3.15
C THR A 25 15.46 31.42 2.23
N GLN A 26 14.31 31.31 1.60
CA GLN A 26 13.75 32.37 0.77
C GLN A 26 13.64 33.72 1.52
N GLN A 27 13.48 33.68 2.84
CA GLN A 27 13.35 34.86 3.67
C GLN A 27 14.72 35.52 3.91
N GLU A 28 15.78 34.76 4.12
CA GLU A 28 17.16 35.24 4.23
C GLU A 28 17.63 35.83 2.91
N ILE A 29 17.36 35.16 1.78
CA ILE A 29 17.67 35.66 0.44
C ILE A 29 16.94 36.99 0.15
N ALA A 30 15.64 37.05 0.52
CA ALA A 30 14.86 38.27 0.38
C ALA A 30 15.48 39.45 1.15
N LYS A 31 15.90 39.20 2.39
CA LYS A 31 16.57 40.18 3.24
C LYS A 31 17.94 40.58 2.69
N LEU A 32 18.73 39.61 2.21
CA LEU A 32 20.07 39.81 1.67
C LEU A 32 20.05 40.67 0.39
N LEU A 33 19.09 40.40 -0.48
CA LEU A 33 18.98 41.09 -1.78
C LEU A 33 18.06 42.33 -1.75
N GLY A 34 17.40 42.62 -0.62
CA GLY A 34 16.47 43.74 -0.49
C GLY A 34 15.22 43.64 -1.34
N ILE A 35 14.77 42.40 -1.63
CA ILE A 35 13.58 42.14 -2.48
C ILE A 35 12.56 41.28 -1.74
N ASN A 36 11.31 41.35 -2.18
CA ASN A 36 10.18 40.62 -1.55
C ASN A 36 10.34 39.11 -1.71
N ARG A 37 10.02 38.34 -0.67
CA ARG A 37 10.01 36.85 -0.66
C ARG A 37 9.18 36.26 -1.82
N ILE A 38 8.03 36.87 -2.14
CA ILE A 38 7.18 36.40 -3.27
C ILE A 38 7.94 36.53 -4.59
N LYS A 39 8.75 37.60 -4.76
CA LYS A 39 9.60 37.78 -5.93
C LYS A 39 10.70 36.72 -5.98
N ILE A 40 11.32 36.35 -4.83
CA ILE A 40 12.30 35.24 -4.75
C ILE A 40 11.66 33.94 -5.25
N LEU A 41 10.48 33.59 -4.76
CA LEU A 41 9.76 32.37 -5.17
C LEU A 41 9.53 32.36 -6.70
N ARG A 42 8.97 33.42 -7.24
CA ARG A 42 8.72 33.55 -8.70
C ARG A 42 10.00 33.43 -9.53
N LEU A 43 11.11 34.02 -9.08
CA LEU A 43 12.36 33.96 -9.82
C LEU A 43 13.01 32.57 -9.73
N LEU A 44 12.84 31.84 -8.64
CA LEU A 44 13.26 30.43 -8.53
C LEU A 44 12.46 29.53 -9.48
N ASP A 45 11.14 29.73 -9.57
CA ASP A 45 10.29 28.96 -10.47
C ASP A 45 10.62 29.27 -11.94
N LYS A 46 10.79 30.56 -12.28
CA LYS A 46 11.19 31.00 -13.61
C LYS A 46 12.59 30.50 -14.01
N ALA A 47 13.51 30.38 -13.04
CA ALA A 47 14.84 29.82 -13.27
C ALA A 47 14.79 28.33 -13.64
N LYS A 48 13.85 27.57 -13.05
CA LYS A 48 13.59 26.16 -13.44
C LYS A 48 12.94 26.08 -14.83
N GLU A 49 11.90 26.87 -15.08
CA GLU A 49 11.19 26.90 -16.37
C GLU A 49 12.14 27.27 -17.51
N ASN A 50 13.04 28.21 -17.31
CA ASN A 50 14.02 28.63 -18.29
C ASN A 50 15.23 27.67 -18.43
N GLY A 51 15.28 26.59 -17.65
CA GLY A 51 16.38 25.64 -17.67
C GLY A 51 17.71 26.14 -17.08
N LEU A 52 17.70 27.27 -16.37
CA LEU A 52 18.89 27.79 -15.66
C LEU A 52 19.27 26.90 -14.47
N ILE A 53 18.32 26.12 -13.98
CA ILE A 53 18.51 25.11 -12.94
C ILE A 53 18.04 23.77 -13.51
N THR A 54 18.93 22.79 -13.50
CA THR A 54 18.61 21.41 -13.84
C THR A 54 18.98 20.49 -12.67
N PHE A 55 18.06 19.59 -12.32
CA PHE A 55 18.33 18.57 -11.32
C PHE A 55 18.62 17.24 -12.01
N GLN A 56 19.68 16.57 -11.62
CA GLN A 56 19.95 15.20 -12.02
C GLN A 56 19.72 14.27 -10.83
N ILE A 57 18.69 13.45 -10.92
CA ILE A 57 18.45 12.35 -9.99
C ILE A 57 19.00 11.07 -10.66
N ARG A 58 19.63 10.19 -9.88
CA ARG A 58 20.17 8.93 -10.43
C ARG A 58 19.10 8.14 -11.14
N ASN A 59 19.37 7.68 -12.35
CA ASN A 59 18.40 7.06 -13.28
C ASN A 59 17.50 5.97 -12.66
N SER A 60 18.06 5.07 -11.83
CA SER A 60 17.28 4.01 -11.19
C SER A 60 16.20 4.51 -10.25
N SER A 61 16.47 5.61 -9.51
CA SER A 61 15.47 6.20 -8.62
C SER A 61 14.43 7.01 -9.39
N THR A 62 14.84 7.70 -10.46
CA THR A 62 13.94 8.49 -11.31
C THR A 62 12.86 7.61 -11.97
N ARG A 63 13.23 6.41 -12.43
CA ARG A 63 12.27 5.48 -13.05
C ARG A 63 11.15 5.11 -12.06
N ARG A 64 11.51 4.74 -10.82
CA ARG A 64 10.51 4.39 -9.80
C ARG A 64 9.60 5.55 -9.44
N LEU A 65 10.16 6.76 -9.24
CA LEU A 65 9.36 7.96 -8.95
C LEU A 65 8.39 8.32 -10.09
N ASN A 66 8.79 8.12 -11.35
CA ASN A 66 7.90 8.31 -12.50
C ASN A 66 6.76 7.28 -12.49
N MET A 67 7.06 6.00 -12.22
CA MET A 67 6.03 4.96 -12.11
C MET A 67 5.10 5.25 -10.93
N GLU A 68 5.62 5.66 -9.75
CA GLU A 68 4.78 6.05 -8.60
C GLU A 68 3.80 7.17 -8.95
N LYS A 69 4.26 8.18 -9.69
CA LYS A 69 3.41 9.25 -10.18
C LYS A 69 2.35 8.73 -11.16
N GLU A 70 2.75 7.91 -12.12
CA GLU A 70 1.85 7.32 -13.11
C GLU A 70 0.76 6.46 -12.45
N PHE A 71 1.12 5.61 -11.47
CA PHE A 71 0.14 4.85 -10.69
C PHE A 71 -0.87 5.74 -9.96
N LYS A 72 -0.40 6.82 -9.34
CA LYS A 72 -1.29 7.78 -8.65
C LYS A 72 -2.28 8.42 -9.60
N ASP A 73 -1.81 8.82 -10.77
CA ASP A 73 -2.63 9.47 -11.79
C ASP A 73 -3.63 8.50 -12.43
N LEU A 74 -3.22 7.25 -12.72
CA LEU A 74 -4.06 6.25 -13.41
C LEU A 74 -5.09 5.58 -12.48
N PHE A 75 -4.70 5.27 -11.24
CA PHE A 75 -5.52 4.50 -10.31
C PHE A 75 -6.03 5.32 -9.12
N HIS A 76 -5.88 6.65 -9.15
CA HIS A 76 -6.36 7.59 -8.14
C HIS A 76 -5.86 7.29 -6.71
N LEU A 77 -4.65 6.77 -6.60
CA LEU A 77 -4.04 6.45 -5.30
C LEU A 77 -3.55 7.71 -4.60
N ASN A 78 -3.69 7.74 -3.27
CA ASN A 78 -3.15 8.81 -2.44
C ASN A 78 -1.62 8.75 -2.38
N ASP A 79 -1.05 7.53 -2.32
CA ASP A 79 0.40 7.33 -2.32
C ASP A 79 0.79 5.99 -2.93
N VAL A 80 2.02 5.90 -3.42
CA VAL A 80 2.61 4.66 -3.96
C VAL A 80 4.06 4.59 -3.51
N LEU A 81 4.48 3.41 -3.06
CA LEU A 81 5.88 3.14 -2.72
C LEU A 81 6.38 1.96 -3.54
N ILE A 82 7.29 2.23 -4.46
CA ILE A 82 7.92 1.21 -5.30
C ILE A 82 9.34 0.94 -4.79
N ILE A 83 9.57 -0.26 -4.26
CA ILE A 83 10.91 -0.68 -3.82
C ILE A 83 11.69 -1.30 -4.98
N PRO A 84 13.04 -1.32 -4.93
CA PRO A 84 13.83 -2.13 -5.86
C PRO A 84 13.44 -3.60 -5.79
N SER A 85 13.32 -4.26 -6.93
CA SER A 85 13.06 -5.70 -6.96
C SER A 85 14.27 -6.48 -6.45
N PRO A 86 14.14 -7.33 -5.43
CA PRO A 86 15.25 -8.15 -4.95
C PRO A 86 15.62 -9.23 -5.97
N PRO A 87 16.86 -9.73 -5.95
CA PRO A 87 17.34 -10.73 -6.92
C PRO A 87 16.63 -12.09 -6.85
N SER A 88 16.04 -12.45 -5.70
CA SER A 88 15.34 -13.72 -5.48
C SER A 88 13.92 -13.51 -4.98
N GLY A 89 12.99 -14.38 -5.40
CA GLY A 89 11.57 -14.28 -5.05
C GLY A 89 11.30 -14.42 -3.54
N ASP A 90 12.06 -15.25 -2.82
CA ASP A 90 11.86 -15.50 -1.39
C ASP A 90 12.12 -14.27 -0.51
N SER A 91 12.97 -13.36 -0.95
CA SER A 91 13.26 -12.11 -0.25
C SER A 91 12.24 -11.01 -0.54
N LEU A 92 11.37 -11.16 -1.56
CA LEU A 92 10.45 -10.11 -1.99
C LEU A 92 9.38 -9.81 -0.95
N ASN A 93 8.67 -10.82 -0.45
CA ASN A 93 7.63 -10.62 0.56
C ASN A 93 8.20 -10.01 1.84
N ASP A 94 9.43 -10.38 2.20
CA ASP A 94 10.13 -9.83 3.36
C ASP A 94 10.51 -8.37 3.14
N SER A 95 11.07 -8.04 1.98
CA SER A 95 11.44 -6.66 1.60
C SER A 95 10.21 -5.75 1.55
N LEU A 96 9.10 -6.23 0.97
CA LEU A 96 7.82 -5.51 0.92
C LEU A 96 7.26 -5.28 2.33
N ALA A 97 7.29 -6.31 3.19
CA ALA A 97 6.81 -6.21 4.57
C ALA A 97 7.65 -5.22 5.38
N GLN A 98 8.96 -5.22 5.19
CA GLN A 98 9.86 -4.27 5.82
C GLN A 98 9.58 -2.83 5.37
N ALA A 99 9.44 -2.60 4.06
CA ALA A 99 9.10 -1.29 3.51
C ALA A 99 7.73 -0.80 4.02
N ALA A 100 6.72 -1.65 4.01
CA ALA A 100 5.39 -1.34 4.52
C ALA A 100 5.41 -1.00 6.02
N SER A 101 6.16 -1.78 6.83
CA SER A 101 6.30 -1.49 8.26
C SER A 101 6.96 -0.14 8.51
N MET A 102 7.97 0.23 7.73
CA MET A 102 8.62 1.56 7.81
C MET A 102 7.66 2.67 7.40
N TYR A 103 6.93 2.48 6.30
CA TYR A 103 5.93 3.43 5.80
C TYR A 103 4.87 3.73 6.86
N ILE A 104 4.33 2.69 7.49
CA ILE A 104 3.30 2.81 8.52
C ILE A 104 3.88 3.41 9.80
N ASN A 105 5.03 2.91 10.29
CA ASN A 105 5.63 3.35 11.55
C ASN A 105 5.96 4.85 11.59
N GLN A 106 6.27 5.45 10.44
CA GLN A 106 6.51 6.90 10.33
C GLN A 106 5.23 7.74 10.45
N ARG A 107 4.05 7.13 10.36
CA ARG A 107 2.74 7.81 10.26
C ARG A 107 1.79 7.49 11.40
N ILE A 108 2.05 6.42 12.17
CA ILE A 108 1.27 6.06 13.35
C ILE A 108 1.68 6.90 14.57
N LYS A 109 0.78 7.00 15.53
CA LYS A 109 0.95 7.64 16.83
C LYS A 109 0.78 6.61 17.93
N ASP A 110 1.10 7.01 19.17
CA ASP A 110 0.82 6.19 20.34
C ASP A 110 -0.66 5.78 20.37
N ASN A 111 -0.92 4.51 20.66
CA ASN A 111 -2.24 3.90 20.67
C ASN A 111 -2.98 3.86 19.33
N SER A 112 -2.32 4.06 18.20
CA SER A 112 -2.92 3.86 16.88
C SER A 112 -3.51 2.47 16.73
N TYR A 113 -4.63 2.39 16.01
CA TYR A 113 -5.28 1.15 15.62
C TYR A 113 -4.96 0.83 14.16
N ILE A 114 -4.55 -0.41 13.89
CA ILE A 114 -4.18 -0.88 12.57
C ILE A 114 -5.03 -2.10 12.23
N ASN A 115 -5.86 -1.99 11.21
CA ASN A 115 -6.53 -3.14 10.64
C ASN A 115 -5.53 -4.01 9.90
N MET A 116 -5.66 -5.32 10.07
CA MET A 116 -4.77 -6.28 9.44
C MET A 116 -5.59 -7.37 8.73
N GLY A 117 -5.33 -7.52 7.44
CA GLY A 117 -5.86 -8.63 6.66
C GLY A 117 -5.10 -9.94 6.95
N TYR A 118 -5.70 -11.05 6.54
CA TYR A 118 -5.09 -12.37 6.59
C TYR A 118 -4.01 -12.53 5.49
N GLY A 119 -2.92 -13.25 5.77
CA GLY A 119 -1.92 -13.65 4.78
C GLY A 119 -0.47 -13.55 5.24
N ASP A 120 0.46 -14.09 4.43
CA ASP A 120 1.90 -14.10 4.73
C ASP A 120 2.47 -12.69 4.84
N THR A 121 2.22 -11.83 3.86
CA THR A 121 2.74 -10.45 3.85
C THR A 121 2.21 -9.63 5.03
N PRO A 122 0.90 -9.58 5.34
CA PRO A 122 0.41 -8.92 6.55
C PRO A 122 1.02 -9.45 7.85
N SER A 123 1.20 -10.77 7.98
CA SER A 123 1.84 -11.37 9.15
C SER A 123 3.29 -10.89 9.33
N ARG A 124 4.07 -10.80 8.25
CA ARG A 124 5.43 -10.26 8.29
C ARG A 124 5.45 -8.78 8.67
N ILE A 125 4.52 -7.99 8.13
CA ILE A 125 4.37 -6.56 8.47
C ILE A 125 4.09 -6.41 9.97
N LEU A 126 3.16 -7.20 10.51
CA LEU A 126 2.84 -7.21 11.93
C LEU A 126 4.08 -7.48 12.79
N ASN A 127 4.88 -8.50 12.42
CA ASN A 127 6.11 -8.82 13.14
C ASN A 127 7.11 -7.65 13.13
N TYR A 128 7.32 -7.00 11.98
CA TYR A 128 8.20 -5.83 11.89
C TYR A 128 7.69 -4.63 12.68
N LEU A 129 6.39 -4.34 12.61
CA LEU A 129 5.78 -3.25 13.39
C LEU A 129 5.90 -3.50 14.89
N ALA A 130 5.55 -4.70 15.34
CA ALA A 130 5.57 -5.06 16.76
C ALA A 130 6.99 -5.08 17.38
N GLN A 131 8.02 -5.28 16.56
CA GLN A 131 9.42 -5.24 17.00
C GLN A 131 10.01 -3.83 17.03
N ARG A 132 9.51 -2.93 16.19
CA ARG A 132 10.07 -1.58 15.99
C ARG A 132 9.31 -0.49 16.74
N SER A 133 8.08 -0.77 17.13
CA SER A 133 7.25 0.24 17.81
C SER A 133 7.74 0.45 19.24
N GLU A 134 7.97 1.70 19.62
CA GLU A 134 8.34 2.09 20.98
C GLU A 134 7.15 1.94 21.95
N SER A 135 5.93 2.15 21.44
CA SER A 135 4.67 2.01 22.19
C SER A 135 3.85 0.85 21.67
N PRO A 136 3.00 0.20 22.49
CA PRO A 136 2.11 -0.85 22.02
C PRO A 136 1.16 -0.35 20.92
N ILE A 137 1.14 -1.05 19.79
CA ILE A 137 0.16 -0.83 18.73
C ILE A 137 -1.08 -1.69 18.96
N ASN A 138 -2.26 -1.21 18.56
CA ASN A 138 -3.48 -2.00 18.59
C ASN A 138 -3.74 -2.56 17.19
N VAL A 139 -3.78 -3.88 17.05
CA VAL A 139 -4.00 -4.56 15.77
C VAL A 139 -5.37 -5.20 15.78
N VAL A 140 -6.19 -4.87 14.79
CA VAL A 140 -7.55 -5.37 14.64
C VAL A 140 -7.61 -6.31 13.45
N SER A 141 -8.01 -7.58 13.66
CA SER A 141 -8.21 -8.50 12.54
C SER A 141 -9.43 -8.09 11.72
N LEU A 142 -9.29 -8.06 10.40
CA LEU A 142 -10.41 -7.85 9.49
C LEU A 142 -11.16 -9.14 9.19
N THR A 143 -10.50 -10.28 9.34
CA THR A 143 -11.08 -11.58 8.98
C THR A 143 -11.07 -12.52 10.18
N GLY A 144 -11.92 -13.54 10.14
CA GLY A 144 -11.78 -14.72 10.99
C GLY A 144 -10.46 -15.46 10.74
N GLY A 145 -10.24 -16.57 11.44
CA GLY A 145 -9.04 -17.38 11.30
C GLY A 145 -7.93 -16.99 12.27
N VAL A 146 -8.26 -16.88 13.56
CA VAL A 146 -7.37 -16.43 14.66
C VAL A 146 -5.99 -17.10 14.64
N ASN A 147 -5.93 -18.39 14.35
CA ASN A 147 -4.69 -19.18 14.38
C ASN A 147 -3.63 -18.74 13.36
N TYR A 148 -3.99 -17.91 12.39
CA TYR A 148 -3.13 -17.54 11.29
C TYR A 148 -2.52 -16.14 11.40
N TYR A 149 -2.94 -15.37 12.40
CA TYR A 149 -2.40 -14.01 12.60
C TYR A 149 -1.02 -14.00 13.27
N LEU A 150 -0.60 -15.10 13.92
CA LEU A 150 0.64 -15.18 14.67
C LEU A 150 1.52 -16.38 14.26
N PRO A 151 1.72 -16.70 12.98
CA PRO A 151 2.44 -17.92 12.62
C PRO A 151 3.91 -17.95 13.05
N ASN A 152 4.56 -16.80 13.32
CA ASN A 152 6.00 -16.72 13.55
C ASN A 152 6.42 -15.65 14.57
N ALA A 153 5.67 -15.44 15.63
CA ALA A 153 6.11 -14.57 16.73
C ALA A 153 7.35 -15.18 17.44
N GLN A 154 8.51 -15.06 16.82
CA GLN A 154 9.80 -15.55 17.35
C GLN A 154 10.53 -14.50 18.21
N SER A 155 9.98 -13.29 18.33
CA SER A 155 10.60 -12.22 19.09
C SER A 155 10.20 -12.25 20.54
N SER A 156 11.17 -12.09 21.44
CA SER A 156 10.96 -11.88 22.87
C SER A 156 10.30 -10.52 23.18
N ILE A 157 10.29 -9.60 22.22
CA ILE A 157 9.66 -8.27 22.31
C ILE A 157 8.60 -8.21 21.22
N PHE A 158 7.35 -8.37 21.62
CA PHE A 158 6.19 -8.21 20.73
C PHE A 158 5.28 -7.14 21.30
N ASN A 159 5.43 -5.91 20.80
CA ASN A 159 4.74 -4.75 21.35
C ASN A 159 3.43 -4.46 20.60
N ALA A 160 2.49 -5.42 20.61
CA ALA A 160 1.19 -5.28 19.99
C ALA A 160 0.07 -5.89 20.86
N ARG A 161 -1.08 -5.22 20.87
CA ARG A 161 -2.35 -5.73 21.42
C ARG A 161 -3.21 -6.19 20.25
N LEU A 162 -3.61 -7.47 20.28
CA LEU A 162 -4.36 -8.07 19.19
C LEU A 162 -5.85 -8.16 19.57
N HIS A 163 -6.68 -7.60 18.70
CA HIS A 163 -8.15 -7.69 18.75
C HIS A 163 -8.59 -8.59 17.61
N LEU A 164 -8.76 -9.89 17.88
CA LEU A 164 -9.00 -10.91 16.86
C LEU A 164 -10.46 -11.34 16.85
N ILE A 165 -11.05 -11.48 15.65
CA ILE A 165 -12.40 -12.03 15.46
C ILE A 165 -12.37 -13.51 15.88
N PRO A 166 -13.09 -13.91 16.94
CA PRO A 166 -13.04 -15.30 17.45
C PRO A 166 -13.92 -16.25 16.61
N SER A 167 -13.57 -16.41 15.34
CA SER A 167 -14.33 -17.19 14.36
C SER A 167 -13.40 -17.86 13.36
N PRO A 168 -13.78 -18.98 12.74
CA PRO A 168 -13.16 -19.45 11.51
C PRO A 168 -13.23 -18.38 10.42
N LEU A 169 -12.34 -18.44 9.41
CA LEU A 169 -12.40 -17.58 8.24
C LEU A 169 -13.60 -17.91 7.37
N ILE A 170 -13.89 -19.20 7.17
CA ILE A 170 -15.04 -19.70 6.40
C ILE A 170 -15.90 -20.52 7.33
N LEU A 171 -17.18 -20.17 7.43
CA LEU A 171 -18.16 -20.87 8.23
C LEU A 171 -18.80 -22.03 7.44
N SER A 172 -19.38 -22.99 8.16
CA SER A 172 -20.06 -24.13 7.55
C SER A 172 -21.36 -23.76 6.82
N SER A 173 -21.98 -22.62 7.21
CA SER A 173 -23.17 -22.09 6.53
C SER A 173 -23.27 -20.58 6.66
N SER A 174 -24.01 -19.96 5.74
CA SER A 174 -24.31 -18.52 5.76
C SER A 174 -25.13 -18.13 7.00
N SER A 175 -26.06 -18.98 7.45
CA SER A 175 -26.86 -18.72 8.64
C SER A 175 -26.01 -18.60 9.90
N ILE A 176 -25.03 -19.49 10.09
CA ILE A 176 -24.08 -19.40 11.20
C ILE A 176 -23.26 -18.12 11.12
N MET A 177 -22.81 -17.75 9.93
CA MET A 177 -22.06 -16.51 9.71
C MET A 177 -22.89 -15.27 10.11
N GLU A 178 -24.16 -15.21 9.69
CA GLU A 178 -25.07 -14.12 10.02
C GLU A 178 -25.35 -14.03 11.54
N GLU A 179 -25.52 -15.16 12.22
CA GLU A 179 -25.71 -15.18 13.67
C GLU A 179 -24.47 -14.74 14.42
N LEU A 180 -23.27 -15.23 14.02
CA LEU A 180 -22.02 -14.82 14.63
C LEU A 180 -21.75 -13.32 14.46
N LYS A 181 -22.11 -12.72 13.34
CA LYS A 181 -21.97 -11.28 13.12
C LYS A 181 -22.83 -10.43 14.08
N LYS A 182 -23.85 -11.00 14.71
CA LYS A 182 -24.69 -10.33 15.72
C LYS A 182 -24.07 -10.34 17.13
N GLU A 183 -23.08 -11.22 17.38
CA GLU A 183 -22.42 -11.34 18.67
C GLU A 183 -21.69 -10.05 19.06
N ASN A 184 -21.86 -9.63 20.31
CA ASN A 184 -21.36 -8.35 20.81
C ASN A 184 -19.83 -8.22 20.66
N ASP A 185 -19.07 -9.29 20.88
CA ASP A 185 -17.61 -9.25 20.76
C ASP A 185 -17.16 -9.07 19.31
N ILE A 186 -17.85 -9.70 18.36
CA ILE A 186 -17.57 -9.55 16.93
C ILE A 186 -17.93 -8.15 16.46
N GLN A 187 -19.09 -7.62 16.88
CA GLN A 187 -19.49 -6.25 16.58
C GLN A 187 -18.52 -5.22 17.15
N ARG A 188 -18.03 -5.45 18.37
CA ARG A 188 -17.03 -4.57 18.98
C ARG A 188 -15.75 -4.50 18.16
N ILE A 189 -15.25 -5.63 17.67
CA ILE A 189 -14.05 -5.69 16.81
C ILE A 189 -14.34 -5.02 15.46
N ALA A 190 -15.50 -5.26 14.86
CA ALA A 190 -15.92 -4.61 13.61
C ALA A 190 -16.01 -3.08 13.76
N ASN A 191 -16.47 -2.59 14.91
CA ASN A 191 -16.53 -1.15 15.21
C ASN A 191 -15.12 -0.57 15.42
N MET A 192 -14.19 -1.31 16.06
CA MET A 192 -12.78 -0.91 16.16
C MET A 192 -12.15 -0.77 14.78
N ALA A 193 -12.50 -1.66 13.84
CA ALA A 193 -11.98 -1.58 12.48
C ALA A 193 -12.39 -0.28 11.76
N LEU A 194 -13.56 0.27 12.03
CA LEU A 194 -14.04 1.52 11.40
C LEU A 194 -13.28 2.77 11.89
N ILE A 195 -12.67 2.72 13.06
CA ILE A 195 -11.94 3.85 13.66
C ILE A 195 -10.41 3.67 13.56
N SER A 196 -9.95 2.62 12.91
CA SER A 196 -8.52 2.36 12.74
C SER A 196 -7.86 3.41 11.84
N ASP A 197 -6.60 3.74 12.15
CA ASP A 197 -5.82 4.75 11.43
C ASP A 197 -5.31 4.23 10.08
N PHE A 198 -5.03 2.91 10.02
CA PHE A 198 -4.52 2.21 8.83
C PHE A 198 -5.26 0.89 8.62
N THR A 199 -5.38 0.51 7.36
CA THR A 199 -5.84 -0.83 6.97
C THR A 199 -4.80 -1.47 6.06
N VAL A 200 -4.22 -2.58 6.48
CA VAL A 200 -3.15 -3.29 5.78
C VAL A 200 -3.69 -4.60 5.21
N MET A 201 -3.57 -4.76 3.90
CA MET A 201 -4.04 -5.93 3.18
C MET A 201 -2.94 -6.52 2.31
N GLY A 202 -2.82 -7.84 2.32
CA GLY A 202 -2.16 -8.57 1.24
C GLY A 202 -3.10 -8.70 0.05
N ILE A 203 -2.53 -8.98 -1.12
CA ILE A 203 -3.28 -9.35 -2.33
C ILE A 203 -2.86 -10.77 -2.69
N GLY A 204 -3.82 -11.68 -2.72
CA GLY A 204 -3.62 -13.07 -3.13
C GLY A 204 -3.71 -13.21 -4.65
N SER A 205 -2.97 -14.19 -5.20
CA SER A 205 -3.07 -14.57 -6.62
C SER A 205 -3.74 -15.93 -6.75
N MET A 206 -4.21 -16.28 -7.94
CA MET A 206 -4.75 -17.59 -8.24
C MET A 206 -3.67 -18.66 -8.48
N ASP A 207 -2.43 -18.43 -8.08
CA ASP A 207 -1.37 -19.44 -8.08
C ASP A 207 -1.49 -20.35 -6.85
N THR A 208 -1.91 -21.60 -7.09
CA THR A 208 -2.11 -22.60 -6.03
C THR A 208 -0.85 -22.90 -5.23
N SER A 209 0.32 -22.80 -5.84
CA SER A 209 1.61 -23.06 -5.17
C SER A 209 1.98 -21.99 -4.15
N ALA A 210 1.49 -20.76 -4.35
CA ALA A 210 1.78 -19.59 -3.51
C ALA A 210 0.65 -19.26 -2.54
N ALA A 211 -0.58 -19.69 -2.81
CA ALA A 211 -1.78 -19.28 -2.08
C ALA A 211 -1.78 -19.75 -0.61
N THR A 212 -1.72 -18.79 0.32
CA THR A 212 -1.75 -19.04 1.76
C THR A 212 -3.03 -19.74 2.20
N ILE A 213 -4.16 -19.46 1.57
CA ILE A 213 -5.46 -20.04 1.86
C ILE A 213 -5.52 -21.55 1.56
N ILE A 214 -4.76 -22.00 0.55
CA ILE A 214 -4.59 -23.43 0.24
C ILE A 214 -3.56 -24.07 1.17
N LYS A 215 -2.42 -23.43 1.38
CA LYS A 215 -1.37 -23.94 2.28
C LYS A 215 -1.88 -24.18 3.70
N ASN A 216 -2.83 -23.38 4.13
CA ASN A 216 -3.48 -23.52 5.44
C ASN A 216 -4.74 -24.42 5.41
N ALA A 217 -4.98 -25.13 4.30
CA ALA A 217 -6.13 -26.02 4.12
C ALA A 217 -7.50 -25.38 4.43
N ILE A 218 -7.63 -24.07 4.16
CA ILE A 218 -8.90 -23.34 4.32
C ILE A 218 -9.81 -23.60 3.11
N LEU A 219 -9.23 -23.63 1.91
CA LEU A 219 -9.88 -24.02 0.67
C LEU A 219 -9.20 -25.25 0.09
N THR A 220 -9.98 -26.10 -0.57
CA THR A 220 -9.45 -27.21 -1.34
C THR A 220 -8.92 -26.73 -2.69
N PRO A 221 -8.01 -27.47 -3.34
CA PRO A 221 -7.58 -27.15 -4.70
C PRO A 221 -8.74 -27.12 -5.71
N ASP A 222 -9.77 -27.94 -5.49
CA ASP A 222 -10.96 -28.00 -6.36
C ASP A 222 -11.83 -26.73 -6.23
N ASP A 223 -12.04 -26.22 -4.99
CA ASP A 223 -12.71 -24.94 -4.77
C ASP A 223 -11.98 -23.80 -5.47
N TYR A 224 -10.65 -23.81 -5.39
CA TYR A 224 -9.80 -22.80 -6.00
C TYR A 224 -9.85 -22.84 -7.54
N LEU A 225 -9.79 -24.04 -8.11
CA LEU A 225 -9.96 -24.27 -9.55
C LEU A 225 -11.35 -23.83 -10.03
N PHE A 226 -12.39 -24.05 -9.22
CA PHE A 226 -13.73 -23.58 -9.53
C PHE A 226 -13.78 -22.05 -9.61
N LEU A 227 -13.22 -21.34 -8.63
CA LEU A 227 -13.13 -19.88 -8.64
C LEU A 227 -12.35 -19.34 -9.85
N GLN A 228 -11.25 -19.99 -10.21
CA GLN A 228 -10.49 -19.67 -11.42
C GLN A 228 -11.36 -19.78 -12.69
N LYS A 229 -12.15 -20.84 -12.80
CA LYS A 229 -13.08 -21.03 -13.94
C LYS A 229 -14.20 -19.99 -13.97
N GLN A 230 -14.54 -19.39 -12.84
CA GLN A 230 -15.48 -18.26 -12.76
C GLN A 230 -14.82 -16.91 -13.11
N GLY A 231 -13.54 -16.90 -13.44
CA GLY A 231 -12.80 -15.71 -13.84
C GLY A 231 -12.05 -15.02 -12.71
N ALA A 232 -11.91 -15.62 -11.53
CA ALA A 232 -11.09 -15.06 -10.47
C ALA A 232 -9.63 -14.99 -10.89
N VAL A 233 -9.00 -13.83 -10.69
CA VAL A 233 -7.56 -13.57 -10.93
C VAL A 233 -6.79 -13.38 -9.63
N GLY A 234 -7.48 -13.11 -8.53
CA GLY A 234 -6.89 -12.90 -7.22
C GLY A 234 -7.93 -12.72 -6.13
N ASP A 235 -7.44 -12.46 -4.91
CA ASP A 235 -8.27 -12.16 -3.76
C ASP A 235 -7.73 -11.01 -2.91
N ILE A 236 -8.62 -10.30 -2.26
CA ILE A 236 -8.37 -9.34 -1.19
C ILE A 236 -9.28 -9.66 0.00
N LEU A 237 -8.69 -9.78 1.19
CA LEU A 237 -9.40 -10.20 2.41
C LEU A 237 -10.19 -11.53 2.21
N SER A 238 -9.68 -12.41 1.35
CA SER A 238 -10.30 -13.67 0.91
C SER A 238 -11.57 -13.53 0.06
N HIS A 239 -11.89 -12.33 -0.42
CA HIS A 239 -12.89 -12.07 -1.46
C HIS A 239 -12.23 -12.22 -2.83
N PHE A 240 -12.72 -13.13 -3.65
CA PHE A 240 -12.18 -13.39 -4.98
C PHE A 240 -12.74 -12.40 -5.99
N ILE A 241 -11.86 -11.84 -6.83
CA ILE A 241 -12.19 -10.80 -7.81
C ILE A 241 -11.77 -11.19 -9.22
N ASP A 242 -12.53 -10.72 -10.22
CA ASP A 242 -12.17 -10.82 -11.63
C ASP A 242 -11.14 -9.75 -12.03
N ILE A 243 -10.70 -9.77 -13.29
CA ILE A 243 -9.69 -8.84 -13.83
C ILE A 243 -10.14 -7.37 -13.82
N HIS A 244 -11.42 -7.09 -13.69
CA HIS A 244 -11.98 -5.75 -13.57
C HIS A 244 -12.18 -5.30 -12.12
N GLY A 245 -11.82 -6.15 -11.15
CA GLY A 245 -12.01 -5.91 -9.73
C GLY A 245 -13.42 -6.22 -9.23
N HIS A 246 -14.28 -6.86 -10.03
CA HIS A 246 -15.62 -7.25 -9.58
C HIS A 246 -15.55 -8.52 -8.74
N LEU A 247 -16.35 -8.55 -7.68
CA LEU A 247 -16.48 -9.71 -6.80
C LEU A 247 -17.04 -10.91 -7.56
N ILE A 248 -16.42 -12.09 -7.41
CA ILE A 248 -16.93 -13.36 -7.91
C ILE A 248 -18.07 -13.84 -6.99
N ASP A 249 -19.28 -13.97 -7.52
CA ASP A 249 -20.41 -14.55 -6.77
C ASP A 249 -20.18 -16.05 -6.57
N SER A 250 -20.09 -16.46 -5.33
CA SER A 250 -19.88 -17.85 -4.95
C SER A 250 -20.55 -18.17 -3.61
N ASP A 251 -20.83 -19.46 -3.37
CA ASP A 251 -21.33 -19.89 -2.06
C ASP A 251 -20.31 -19.62 -0.93
N LEU A 252 -19.02 -19.62 -1.26
CA LEU A 252 -17.95 -19.26 -0.35
C LEU A 252 -18.13 -17.84 0.21
N GLU A 253 -18.45 -16.88 -0.66
CA GLU A 253 -18.64 -15.48 -0.30
C GLU A 253 -19.70 -15.30 0.80
N LYS A 254 -20.78 -16.08 0.74
CA LYS A 254 -21.89 -16.04 1.72
C LYS A 254 -21.50 -16.58 3.10
N ARG A 255 -20.38 -17.30 3.20
CA ARG A 255 -19.90 -17.97 4.42
C ARG A 255 -18.62 -17.34 4.97
N LEU A 256 -18.11 -16.30 4.32
CA LEU A 256 -16.85 -15.68 4.64
C LEU A 256 -16.98 -14.70 5.83
N MET A 257 -16.17 -14.90 6.87
CA MET A 257 -16.05 -13.98 7.99
C MET A 257 -15.00 -12.91 7.65
N SER A 258 -15.42 -11.97 6.83
CA SER A 258 -14.66 -10.81 6.37
C SER A 258 -15.63 -9.62 6.17
N PRO A 259 -15.20 -8.37 6.26
CA PRO A 259 -16.02 -7.24 5.88
C PRO A 259 -16.24 -7.25 4.37
N PRO A 260 -17.46 -7.03 3.87
CA PRO A 260 -17.73 -7.01 2.42
C PRO A 260 -16.89 -5.92 1.74
N LEU A 261 -16.50 -6.15 0.49
CA LEU A 261 -15.65 -5.23 -0.29
C LEU A 261 -16.24 -3.80 -0.36
N THR A 262 -17.56 -3.67 -0.39
CA THR A 262 -18.28 -2.38 -0.35
C THR A 262 -18.07 -1.58 0.95
N LYS A 263 -17.48 -2.17 1.98
CA LYS A 263 -17.11 -1.46 3.22
C LYS A 263 -15.66 -1.02 3.24
N ILE A 264 -14.82 -1.45 2.32
CA ILE A 264 -13.40 -1.08 2.29
C ILE A 264 -13.24 0.44 2.16
N GLU A 265 -14.06 1.10 1.37
CA GLU A 265 -14.08 2.58 1.22
C GLU A 265 -14.31 3.34 2.56
N LYS A 266 -14.80 2.66 3.60
CA LYS A 266 -15.03 3.24 4.93
C LYS A 266 -13.82 3.12 5.85
N PHE A 267 -12.81 2.39 5.44
CA PHE A 267 -11.57 2.26 6.19
C PHE A 267 -10.59 3.39 5.82
N ASN A 268 -9.73 3.72 6.76
CA ASN A 268 -8.74 4.77 6.56
C ASN A 268 -7.43 4.16 6.05
N ASN A 269 -6.77 4.89 5.13
CA ASN A 269 -5.43 4.58 4.63
C ASN A 269 -5.29 3.09 4.28
N VAL A 270 -6.07 2.64 3.29
CA VAL A 270 -6.07 1.24 2.85
C VAL A 270 -4.81 0.96 2.05
N VAL A 271 -3.87 0.23 2.66
CA VAL A 271 -2.55 -0.08 2.13
C VAL A 271 -2.53 -1.51 1.60
N GLY A 272 -2.47 -1.65 0.28
CA GLY A 272 -2.22 -2.94 -0.38
C GLY A 272 -0.72 -3.20 -0.48
N VAL A 273 -0.28 -4.38 -0.04
CA VAL A 273 1.14 -4.77 -0.08
C VAL A 273 1.29 -6.10 -0.80
N ALA A 274 1.81 -6.05 -2.00
CA ALA A 274 1.99 -7.23 -2.84
C ALA A 274 3.03 -7.00 -3.94
N GLY A 275 3.67 -8.06 -4.41
CA GLY A 275 4.61 -8.05 -5.52
C GLY A 275 4.91 -9.45 -6.04
N GLY A 276 5.60 -9.51 -7.16
CA GLY A 276 5.97 -10.73 -7.87
C GLY A 276 5.12 -10.98 -9.12
N PRO A 277 5.70 -11.69 -10.11
CA PRO A 277 5.08 -11.85 -11.43
C PRO A 277 3.73 -12.57 -11.41
N HIS A 278 3.55 -13.50 -10.48
CA HIS A 278 2.30 -14.25 -10.31
C HIS A 278 1.16 -13.43 -9.68
N LYS A 279 1.44 -12.21 -9.19
CA LYS A 279 0.46 -11.31 -8.56
C LYS A 279 0.05 -10.12 -9.44
N VAL A 280 0.63 -9.97 -10.62
CA VAL A 280 0.39 -8.82 -11.51
C VAL A 280 -1.09 -8.63 -11.81
N GLU A 281 -1.79 -9.66 -12.26
CA GLU A 281 -3.22 -9.58 -12.58
C GLU A 281 -4.08 -9.29 -11.34
N ALA A 282 -3.76 -9.90 -10.20
CA ALA A 282 -4.47 -9.68 -8.94
C ALA A 282 -4.31 -8.25 -8.43
N ILE A 283 -3.09 -7.70 -8.50
CA ILE A 283 -2.83 -6.30 -8.12
C ILE A 283 -3.54 -5.35 -9.08
N TYR A 284 -3.44 -5.61 -10.38
CA TYR A 284 -4.16 -4.83 -11.40
C TYR A 284 -5.67 -4.83 -11.15
N ALA A 285 -6.27 -5.99 -10.93
CA ALA A 285 -7.70 -6.12 -10.61
C ALA A 285 -8.09 -5.35 -9.34
N THR A 286 -7.26 -5.42 -8.29
CA THR A 286 -7.48 -4.68 -7.04
C THR A 286 -7.48 -3.17 -7.27
N LEU A 287 -6.59 -2.68 -8.12
CA LEU A 287 -6.52 -1.27 -8.53
C LEU A 287 -7.73 -0.85 -9.35
N MET A 288 -8.15 -1.67 -10.32
CA MET A 288 -9.35 -1.40 -11.14
C MET A 288 -10.63 -1.36 -10.31
N GLY A 289 -10.70 -2.13 -9.22
CA GLY A 289 -11.80 -2.11 -8.25
C GLY A 289 -11.79 -0.93 -7.28
N ASN A 290 -10.76 -0.05 -7.32
CA ASN A 290 -10.58 1.09 -6.40
C ASN A 290 -10.58 0.68 -4.91
N TYR A 291 -9.95 -0.45 -4.57
CA TYR A 291 -9.93 -0.97 -3.20
C TYR A 291 -8.76 -0.45 -2.35
N LEU A 292 -7.88 0.38 -2.90
CA LEU A 292 -6.68 0.86 -2.22
C LEU A 292 -6.58 2.38 -2.21
N ASP A 293 -6.06 2.92 -1.11
CA ASP A 293 -5.56 4.29 -1.03
C ASP A 293 -4.06 4.34 -1.33
N VAL A 294 -3.33 3.27 -0.95
CA VAL A 294 -1.87 3.19 -1.06
C VAL A 294 -1.47 1.82 -1.60
N LEU A 295 -0.54 1.80 -2.55
CA LEU A 295 0.09 0.58 -3.04
C LEU A 295 1.57 0.54 -2.64
N ILE A 296 2.01 -0.58 -2.07
CA ILE A 296 3.43 -0.88 -1.84
C ILE A 296 3.78 -2.13 -2.66
N THR A 297 4.68 -1.96 -3.63
CA THR A 297 5.07 -3.03 -4.57
C THR A 297 6.54 -2.91 -4.99
N ASP A 298 7.03 -3.84 -5.80
CA ASP A 298 8.38 -3.80 -6.34
C ASP A 298 8.43 -3.30 -7.79
N GLU A 299 9.61 -2.87 -8.22
CA GLU A 299 9.83 -2.21 -9.52
C GLU A 299 9.42 -3.07 -10.72
N ASN A 300 9.75 -4.37 -10.70
CA ASN A 300 9.40 -5.26 -11.82
C ASN A 300 7.90 -5.50 -11.91
N THR A 301 7.26 -5.73 -10.76
CA THR A 301 5.80 -5.88 -10.68
C THR A 301 5.10 -4.61 -11.16
N ALA A 302 5.55 -3.44 -10.70
CA ALA A 302 4.99 -2.16 -11.11
C ALA A 302 5.10 -1.95 -12.64
N ALA A 303 6.26 -2.21 -13.22
CA ALA A 303 6.46 -2.07 -14.67
C ALA A 303 5.48 -2.96 -15.46
N THR A 304 5.33 -4.24 -15.05
CA THR A 304 4.44 -5.18 -15.75
C THR A 304 2.95 -4.80 -15.59
N ILE A 305 2.55 -4.22 -14.44
CA ILE A 305 1.18 -3.72 -14.25
C ILE A 305 0.89 -2.55 -15.19
N LEU A 306 1.82 -1.61 -15.36
CA LEU A 306 1.66 -0.50 -16.32
C LEU A 306 1.59 -0.99 -17.76
N GLU A 307 2.45 -1.95 -18.15
CA GLU A 307 2.38 -2.60 -19.45
C GLU A 307 1.02 -3.25 -19.70
N LEU A 308 0.50 -3.98 -18.71
CA LEU A 308 -0.83 -4.59 -18.77
C LEU A 308 -1.94 -3.55 -18.93
N TYR A 309 -1.88 -2.45 -18.17
CA TYR A 309 -2.84 -1.36 -18.27
C TYR A 309 -2.87 -0.76 -19.69
N HIS A 310 -1.70 -0.40 -20.23
CA HIS A 310 -1.60 0.19 -21.57
C HIS A 310 -1.97 -0.77 -22.72
N SER A 311 -1.80 -2.09 -22.51
CA SER A 311 -2.19 -3.10 -23.49
C SER A 311 -3.69 -3.33 -23.62
N LYS A 312 -4.46 -2.91 -22.60
CA LYS A 312 -5.93 -3.10 -22.52
C LYS A 312 -6.73 -1.85 -22.91
N GLN A 313 -6.03 -0.74 -23.20
CA GLN A 313 -6.62 0.48 -23.76
C GLN A 313 -6.56 0.47 -25.28
#